data_2b72085268623640d86d8f4f5e66f03b
#
_entry.id   2b72085268623640d86d8f4f5e66f03b
#
_cell.length_a   1.000
_cell.length_b   1.000
_cell.length_c   1.000
_cell.angle_alpha   90.00
_cell.angle_beta   90.00
_cell.angle_gamma   90.00
#
_symmetry.space_group_name_H-M   'P 1'
#
loop_
_entity.id
_entity.type
_entity.pdbx_description
1 polymer ?
#
loop_
_entity_poly.entity_id
_entity_poly.type
_entity_poly.pdbx_seq_one_letter_code
_entity_poly.pdbx_strand_id
1 'polypeptide(L)'
;MPLRGPLFRLLRTQLSPTHQQCRTHSVAVLGAPFSRGQKRRGVEHGPKAIRDAGLMERLAALDYTVHDFGDLNFQYLEKDESYINVQSPRTVGAANKKLSGAVSRAVGAGHTLVMLGGDHSLAIGSVGGHAQQCPDLCLIWVDAHADINTPMTSPSGNLHGQPVAFMLKELQDKMPDIPGFSWTKPFLKSRDLVYIGLRDVDPGEHHILKNLGIQYFTMRDIDRLGIQRVMEVTLDSLLARKQRPIHLSFDIDAFDPSLAPATGTPVNGGLTYREGIYITEEINNTGLLSVIDLVEVNPALGAKPEAVEATASLAVDVIASSLGQTREGAHPSMDEIPAVKEDTEQLRL
;
A
#
# COMPACT_ATOMS: atom_id res chain seq x y z
N MET A 1 13.83 -32.52 30.76
CA MET A 1 12.65 -31.68 31.06
C MET A 1 12.21 -31.04 29.78
N PRO A 2 11.07 -31.38 29.19
CA PRO A 2 10.60 -30.72 27.94
C PRO A 2 9.78 -29.49 28.30
N LEU A 3 10.18 -28.36 27.72
CA LEU A 3 9.45 -27.10 27.78
C LEU A 3 8.19 -27.21 26.90
N ARG A 4 7.04 -27.29 27.54
CA ARG A 4 5.73 -27.15 26.88
C ARG A 4 5.45 -25.67 26.63
N GLY A 5 5.58 -25.26 25.39
CA GLY A 5 5.02 -23.99 24.92
C GLY A 5 3.50 -24.13 24.69
N PRO A 6 2.71 -23.08 24.89
CA PRO A 6 1.27 -23.15 24.68
C PRO A 6 0.96 -23.33 23.18
N LEU A 7 0.21 -24.40 22.86
CA LEU A 7 -0.47 -24.57 21.58
C LEU A 7 -1.42 -23.40 21.38
N PHE A 8 -1.15 -22.54 20.42
CA PHE A 8 -2.14 -21.61 19.94
C PHE A 8 -3.26 -22.39 19.23
N ARG A 9 -4.40 -22.49 19.92
CA ARG A 9 -5.66 -22.85 19.29
C ARG A 9 -5.96 -21.83 18.20
N LEU A 10 -5.98 -22.26 16.96
CA LEU A 10 -6.71 -21.62 15.88
C LEU A 10 -8.18 -21.58 16.29
N LEU A 11 -8.59 -20.55 16.99
CA LEU A 11 -9.98 -20.19 17.16
C LEU A 11 -10.44 -19.60 15.82
N ARG A 12 -10.96 -20.45 14.94
CA ARG A 12 -12.06 -20.01 14.06
C ARG A 12 -13.18 -19.61 15.00
N THR A 13 -13.14 -18.40 15.51
CA THR A 13 -14.32 -17.75 16.09
C THR A 13 -15.31 -17.60 14.95
N GLN A 14 -16.33 -18.46 14.93
CA GLN A 14 -17.58 -18.14 14.26
C GLN A 14 -18.04 -16.82 14.87
N LEU A 15 -17.84 -15.73 14.13
CA LEU A 15 -18.35 -14.41 14.47
C LEU A 15 -19.86 -14.55 14.55
N SER A 16 -20.43 -14.23 15.70
CA SER A 16 -21.86 -14.13 15.91
C SER A 16 -22.48 -13.19 14.87
N PRO A 17 -23.70 -13.47 14.34
CA PRO A 17 -24.30 -12.72 13.22
C PRO A 17 -24.66 -11.26 13.49
N THR A 18 -24.36 -10.71 14.66
CA THR A 18 -24.88 -9.41 15.11
C THR A 18 -23.98 -8.20 14.82
N HIS A 19 -22.81 -8.37 14.18
CA HIS A 19 -21.95 -7.26 13.75
C HIS A 19 -21.31 -7.48 12.35
N GLN A 20 -21.99 -8.24 11.52
CA GLN A 20 -21.73 -8.16 10.08
C GLN A 20 -22.38 -6.86 9.59
N GLN A 21 -21.68 -5.72 9.80
CA GLN A 21 -21.85 -4.60 8.88
C GLN A 21 -21.68 -5.22 7.49
N CYS A 22 -22.78 -5.18 6.71
CA CYS A 22 -22.77 -5.60 5.32
C CYS A 22 -21.66 -4.83 4.65
N ARG A 23 -20.44 -5.43 4.54
CA ARG A 23 -19.41 -4.88 3.71
C ARG A 23 -20.03 -4.87 2.33
N THR A 24 -20.31 -3.69 1.85
CA THR A 24 -20.54 -3.53 0.43
C THR A 24 -19.28 -4.06 -0.24
N HIS A 25 -19.39 -5.15 -1.02
CA HIS A 25 -18.29 -5.68 -1.84
C HIS A 25 -17.96 -4.66 -2.94
N SER A 26 -17.63 -3.45 -2.54
CA SER A 26 -17.48 -2.28 -3.39
C SER A 26 -16.08 -1.73 -3.25
N VAL A 27 -15.36 -1.72 -4.36
CA VAL A 27 -14.00 -1.19 -4.48
C VAL A 27 -14.04 0.05 -5.35
N ALA A 28 -13.45 1.14 -4.87
CA ALA A 28 -13.17 2.32 -5.68
C ALA A 28 -11.73 2.28 -6.15
N VAL A 29 -11.49 2.56 -7.43
CA VAL A 29 -10.17 2.73 -8.02
C VAL A 29 -9.97 4.20 -8.35
N LEU A 30 -8.88 4.80 -7.85
CA LEU A 30 -8.56 6.22 -8.04
C LEU A 30 -7.12 6.35 -8.52
N GLY A 31 -6.91 6.92 -9.70
CA GLY A 31 -5.58 7.22 -10.20
C GLY A 31 -5.06 8.58 -9.71
N ALA A 32 -3.80 8.61 -9.33
CA ALA A 32 -3.07 9.81 -8.90
C ALA A 32 -1.77 9.96 -9.71
N PRO A 33 -1.83 10.32 -11.01
CA PRO A 33 -0.68 10.45 -11.91
C PRO A 33 0.16 11.67 -11.55
N PHE A 34 1.13 11.50 -10.65
CA PHE A 34 1.95 12.58 -10.11
C PHE A 34 3.42 12.17 -9.97
N SER A 35 4.35 13.11 -10.21
CA SER A 35 5.79 12.84 -10.26
C SER A 35 6.68 13.96 -9.70
N ARG A 36 6.11 14.93 -8.97
CA ARG A 36 6.89 16.09 -8.49
C ARG A 36 7.51 15.91 -7.11
N GLY A 37 7.22 14.80 -6.42
CA GLY A 37 7.89 14.43 -5.18
C GLY A 37 9.32 13.94 -5.38
N GLN A 38 9.72 13.68 -6.64
CA GLN A 38 11.05 13.20 -7.03
C GLN A 38 11.53 13.78 -8.35
N LYS A 39 12.78 13.48 -8.75
CA LYS A 39 13.38 13.99 -10.00
C LYS A 39 13.13 13.10 -11.22
N ARG A 40 12.95 11.79 -11.04
CA ARG A 40 12.76 10.83 -12.14
C ARG A 40 11.33 10.89 -12.63
N ARG A 41 11.13 11.30 -13.89
CA ARG A 41 9.82 11.39 -14.53
C ARG A 41 9.39 10.03 -15.06
N GLY A 42 8.09 9.89 -15.36
CA GLY A 42 7.49 8.68 -15.91
C GLY A 42 6.60 7.92 -14.94
N VAL A 43 6.78 8.12 -13.63
CA VAL A 43 5.97 7.47 -12.59
C VAL A 43 4.50 7.94 -12.64
N GLU A 44 4.22 9.11 -13.20
CA GLU A 44 2.87 9.62 -13.50
C GLU A 44 2.10 8.75 -14.49
N HIS A 45 2.78 7.87 -15.22
CA HIS A 45 2.15 6.91 -16.12
C HIS A 45 1.82 5.56 -15.44
N GLY A 46 2.21 5.39 -14.18
CA GLY A 46 1.96 4.18 -13.38
C GLY A 46 0.47 3.80 -13.31
N PRO A 47 -0.45 4.72 -12.98
CA PRO A 47 -1.88 4.42 -12.92
C PRO A 47 -2.44 3.84 -14.21
N LYS A 48 -2.02 4.38 -15.36
CA LYS A 48 -2.42 3.85 -16.67
C LYS A 48 -1.84 2.46 -16.91
N ALA A 49 -0.55 2.25 -16.65
CA ALA A 49 0.12 0.97 -16.88
C ALA A 49 -0.52 -0.15 -16.05
N ILE A 50 -0.90 0.12 -14.80
CA ILE A 50 -1.55 -0.85 -13.92
C ILE A 50 -2.96 -1.20 -14.43
N ARG A 51 -3.73 -0.21 -14.91
CA ARG A 51 -5.03 -0.48 -15.55
C ARG A 51 -4.89 -1.29 -16.84
N ASP A 52 -3.94 -0.93 -17.70
CA ASP A 52 -3.65 -1.63 -18.95
C ASP A 52 -3.18 -3.09 -18.72
N ALA A 53 -2.61 -3.39 -17.53
CA ALA A 53 -2.26 -4.74 -17.12
C ALA A 53 -3.46 -5.58 -16.63
N GLY A 54 -4.69 -5.08 -16.78
CA GLY A 54 -5.92 -5.85 -16.54
C GLY A 54 -6.45 -5.74 -15.10
N LEU A 55 -6.16 -4.66 -14.38
CA LEU A 55 -6.63 -4.49 -13.01
C LEU A 55 -8.16 -4.57 -12.89
N MET A 56 -8.90 -3.90 -13.78
CA MET A 56 -10.35 -3.79 -13.67
C MET A 56 -11.03 -5.15 -13.86
N GLU A 57 -10.56 -5.92 -14.85
CA GLU A 57 -11.02 -7.28 -15.13
C GLU A 57 -10.70 -8.23 -13.96
N ARG A 58 -9.51 -8.06 -13.38
CA ARG A 58 -9.09 -8.88 -12.24
C ARG A 58 -9.95 -8.62 -11.00
N LEU A 59 -10.28 -7.36 -10.70
CA LEU A 59 -11.17 -7.01 -9.59
C LEU A 59 -12.62 -7.47 -9.82
N ALA A 60 -13.11 -7.35 -11.05
CA ALA A 60 -14.45 -7.84 -11.40
C ALA A 60 -14.55 -9.38 -11.22
N ALA A 61 -13.47 -10.12 -11.49
CA ALA A 61 -13.41 -11.58 -11.29
C ALA A 61 -13.39 -11.99 -9.81
N LEU A 62 -13.22 -11.06 -8.88
CA LEU A 62 -13.28 -11.27 -7.42
C LEU A 62 -14.64 -10.90 -6.81
N ASP A 63 -15.70 -10.80 -7.64
CA ASP A 63 -17.06 -10.46 -7.23
C ASP A 63 -17.22 -9.08 -6.56
N TYR A 64 -16.27 -8.14 -6.82
CA TYR A 64 -16.42 -6.76 -6.36
C TYR A 64 -17.22 -5.92 -7.35
N THR A 65 -18.09 -5.06 -6.80
CA THR A 65 -18.59 -3.91 -7.56
C THR A 65 -17.52 -2.86 -7.65
N VAL A 66 -16.92 -2.72 -8.84
CA VAL A 66 -15.78 -1.83 -9.07
C VAL A 66 -16.27 -0.47 -9.57
N HIS A 67 -15.85 0.60 -8.89
CA HIS A 67 -16.09 1.99 -9.27
C HIS A 67 -14.76 2.65 -9.66
N ASP A 68 -14.52 2.82 -10.96
CA ASP A 68 -13.36 3.59 -11.40
C ASP A 68 -13.66 5.09 -11.36
N PHE A 69 -12.99 5.81 -10.48
CA PHE A 69 -13.11 7.26 -10.36
C PHE A 69 -12.19 8.01 -11.33
N GLY A 70 -11.47 7.26 -12.17
CA GLY A 70 -10.51 7.82 -13.14
C GLY A 70 -9.29 8.42 -12.46
N ASP A 71 -8.61 9.27 -13.20
CA ASP A 71 -7.37 9.91 -12.76
C ASP A 71 -7.62 11.33 -12.27
N LEU A 72 -6.99 11.70 -11.17
CA LEU A 72 -6.97 13.08 -10.69
C LEU A 72 -6.11 13.95 -11.62
N ASN A 73 -6.65 15.08 -12.00
CA ASN A 73 -5.87 16.09 -12.74
C ASN A 73 -5.13 16.98 -11.73
N PHE A 74 -3.81 16.94 -11.70
CA PHE A 74 -2.98 17.76 -10.84
C PHE A 74 -2.47 19.00 -11.58
N GLN A 75 -2.44 20.12 -10.87
CA GLN A 75 -1.86 21.36 -11.38
C GLN A 75 -0.37 21.43 -11.02
N TYR A 76 0.44 21.83 -11.97
CA TYR A 76 1.86 22.05 -11.79
C TYR A 76 2.15 23.56 -11.82
N LEU A 77 2.86 24.04 -10.79
CA LEU A 77 3.33 25.41 -10.79
C LEU A 77 4.56 25.52 -11.69
N GLU A 78 4.57 26.52 -12.58
CA GLU A 78 5.72 26.76 -13.47
C GLU A 78 6.99 27.13 -12.69
N LYS A 79 6.82 27.88 -11.60
CA LYS A 79 7.90 28.24 -10.66
C LYS A 79 7.49 27.81 -9.26
N ASP A 80 8.10 26.76 -8.77
CA ASP A 80 7.95 26.26 -7.41
C ASP A 80 9.35 26.14 -6.80
N GLU A 81 9.80 27.26 -6.23
CA GLU A 81 11.12 27.33 -5.62
C GLU A 81 11.19 26.39 -4.41
N SER A 82 12.34 25.73 -4.27
CA SER A 82 12.62 24.91 -3.11
C SER A 82 12.56 25.75 -1.82
N TYR A 83 12.12 25.11 -0.75
CA TYR A 83 12.06 25.74 0.56
C TYR A 83 12.93 24.91 1.55
N ILE A 84 13.92 25.55 2.16
CA ILE A 84 14.98 24.86 2.90
C ILE A 84 15.66 23.88 1.96
N ASN A 85 15.41 22.56 2.15
CA ASN A 85 15.89 21.50 1.26
C ASN A 85 14.74 20.76 0.55
N VAL A 86 13.50 21.25 0.65
CA VAL A 86 12.33 20.58 0.07
C VAL A 86 12.13 21.05 -1.37
N GLN A 87 12.04 20.09 -2.30
CA GLN A 87 11.83 20.35 -3.71
C GLN A 87 10.34 20.45 -4.04
N SER A 88 9.95 21.42 -4.87
CA SER A 88 8.58 21.62 -5.36
C SER A 88 7.48 21.58 -4.27
N PRO A 89 7.65 22.24 -3.10
CA PRO A 89 6.78 22.01 -1.95
C PRO A 89 5.32 22.42 -2.19
N ARG A 90 5.08 23.52 -2.94
CA ARG A 90 3.71 24.01 -3.19
C ARG A 90 2.96 23.13 -4.16
N THR A 91 3.63 22.63 -5.17
CA THR A 91 3.06 21.71 -6.17
C THR A 91 2.68 20.38 -5.51
N VAL A 92 3.60 19.81 -4.72
CA VAL A 92 3.35 18.56 -4.00
C VAL A 92 2.26 18.74 -2.94
N GLY A 93 2.29 19.84 -2.20
CA GLY A 93 1.27 20.16 -1.20
C GLY A 93 -0.13 20.32 -1.78
N ALA A 94 -0.26 21.01 -2.93
CA ALA A 94 -1.54 21.16 -3.64
C ALA A 94 -2.08 19.82 -4.16
N ALA A 95 -1.20 18.97 -4.72
CA ALA A 95 -1.57 17.65 -5.20
C ALA A 95 -2.08 16.77 -4.05
N ASN A 96 -1.36 16.71 -2.94
CA ASN A 96 -1.74 15.97 -1.76
C ASN A 96 -3.05 16.47 -1.13
N LYS A 97 -3.27 17.78 -1.08
CA LYS A 97 -4.54 18.36 -0.63
C LYS A 97 -5.73 17.89 -1.48
N LYS A 98 -5.56 17.87 -2.79
CA LYS A 98 -6.59 17.39 -3.72
C LYS A 98 -6.85 15.91 -3.55
N LEU A 99 -5.79 15.10 -3.46
CA LEU A 99 -5.88 13.65 -3.23
C LEU A 99 -6.57 13.35 -1.90
N SER A 100 -6.19 14.04 -0.82
CA SER A 100 -6.80 13.85 0.51
C SER A 100 -8.32 14.03 0.49
N GLY A 101 -8.81 15.05 -0.22
CA GLY A 101 -10.24 15.24 -0.41
C GLY A 101 -10.92 14.13 -1.21
N ALA A 102 -10.26 13.57 -2.21
CA ALA A 102 -10.80 12.48 -3.02
C ALA A 102 -10.84 11.16 -2.22
N VAL A 103 -9.77 10.82 -1.53
CA VAL A 103 -9.69 9.64 -0.65
C VAL A 103 -10.74 9.72 0.45
N SER A 104 -10.84 10.87 1.14
CA SER A 104 -11.83 11.07 2.21
C SER A 104 -13.27 10.85 1.71
N ARG A 105 -13.60 11.30 0.51
CA ARG A 105 -14.94 11.05 -0.08
C ARG A 105 -15.17 9.58 -0.41
N ALA A 106 -14.19 8.89 -0.99
CA ALA A 106 -14.31 7.48 -1.36
C ALA A 106 -14.48 6.59 -0.11
N VAL A 107 -13.65 6.79 0.90
CA VAL A 107 -13.76 6.07 2.18
C VAL A 107 -15.07 6.41 2.90
N GLY A 108 -15.46 7.71 2.93
CA GLY A 108 -16.72 8.15 3.53
C GLY A 108 -17.96 7.60 2.85
N ALA A 109 -17.87 7.23 1.56
CA ALA A 109 -18.91 6.53 0.83
C ALA A 109 -18.97 5.01 1.10
N GLY A 110 -18.04 4.48 1.91
CA GLY A 110 -18.02 3.07 2.31
C GLY A 110 -17.23 2.16 1.38
N HIS A 111 -16.49 2.68 0.40
CA HIS A 111 -15.66 1.87 -0.49
C HIS A 111 -14.36 1.44 0.19
N THR A 112 -13.88 0.23 -0.13
CA THR A 112 -12.44 -0.06 -0.03
C THR A 112 -11.75 0.64 -1.19
N LEU A 113 -10.75 1.47 -0.90
CA LEU A 113 -10.10 2.29 -1.92
C LEU A 113 -8.78 1.68 -2.39
N VAL A 114 -8.62 1.60 -3.70
CA VAL A 114 -7.35 1.33 -4.39
C VAL A 114 -6.86 2.65 -4.99
N MET A 115 -5.81 3.22 -4.44
CA MET A 115 -5.14 4.40 -4.98
C MET A 115 -3.95 3.94 -5.85
N LEU A 116 -4.03 4.20 -7.14
CA LEU A 116 -2.95 3.95 -8.09
C LEU A 116 -2.06 5.20 -8.14
N GLY A 117 -0.91 5.13 -7.51
CA GLY A 117 -0.04 6.27 -7.34
C GLY A 117 0.87 6.56 -8.52
N GLY A 118 1.37 7.75 -8.49
CA GLY A 118 2.64 8.19 -9.00
C GLY A 118 3.72 7.96 -7.95
N ASP A 119 4.46 9.02 -7.58
CA ASP A 119 5.51 8.92 -6.57
C ASP A 119 4.94 8.82 -5.13
N HIS A 120 5.75 8.29 -4.20
CA HIS A 120 5.33 7.98 -2.83
C HIS A 120 5.01 9.23 -1.96
N SER A 121 5.34 10.46 -2.42
CA SER A 121 4.93 11.69 -1.71
C SER A 121 3.41 11.81 -1.59
N LEU A 122 2.66 11.12 -2.44
CA LEU A 122 1.20 11.09 -2.43
C LEU A 122 0.60 10.46 -1.18
N ALA A 123 1.38 9.68 -0.43
CA ALA A 123 0.92 9.09 0.83
C ALA A 123 0.50 10.14 1.87
N ILE A 124 1.07 11.36 1.84
CA ILE A 124 0.63 12.46 2.72
C ILE A 124 -0.87 12.75 2.51
N GLY A 125 -1.30 12.77 1.27
CA GLY A 125 -2.70 13.00 0.90
C GLY A 125 -3.58 11.78 1.09
N SER A 126 -3.10 10.61 0.69
CA SER A 126 -3.86 9.36 0.77
C SER A 126 -4.14 8.97 2.22
N VAL A 127 -3.09 8.80 3.03
CA VAL A 127 -3.25 8.44 4.46
C VAL A 127 -3.97 9.56 5.21
N GLY A 128 -3.68 10.84 4.88
CA GLY A 128 -4.36 11.99 5.48
C GLY A 128 -5.85 12.03 5.16
N GLY A 129 -6.24 11.69 3.93
CA GLY A 129 -7.66 11.59 3.53
C GLY A 129 -8.38 10.43 4.21
N HIS A 130 -7.70 9.30 4.36
CA HIS A 130 -8.22 8.16 5.12
C HIS A 130 -8.41 8.52 6.60
N ALA A 131 -7.44 9.19 7.21
CA ALA A 131 -7.50 9.61 8.61
C ALA A 131 -8.64 10.58 8.93
N GLN A 132 -9.13 11.35 7.95
CA GLN A 132 -10.30 12.23 8.14
C GLN A 132 -11.58 11.44 8.41
N GLN A 133 -11.72 10.23 7.85
CA GLN A 133 -12.87 9.35 8.05
C GLN A 133 -12.61 8.32 9.16
N CYS A 134 -11.37 7.87 9.28
CA CYS A 134 -10.93 6.84 10.21
C CYS A 134 -9.73 7.33 11.05
N PRO A 135 -9.94 8.18 12.05
CA PRO A 135 -8.84 8.82 12.80
C PRO A 135 -8.01 7.85 13.65
N ASP A 136 -8.46 6.62 13.82
CA ASP A 136 -7.77 5.55 14.52
C ASP A 136 -7.20 4.47 13.59
N LEU A 137 -7.06 4.76 12.30
CA LEU A 137 -6.42 3.84 11.35
C LEU A 137 -5.03 3.38 11.82
N CYS A 138 -4.57 2.26 11.31
CA CYS A 138 -3.16 1.85 11.38
C CYS A 138 -2.57 1.76 9.97
N LEU A 139 -1.26 2.00 9.90
CA LEU A 139 -0.51 2.06 8.64
C LEU A 139 0.50 0.93 8.59
N ILE A 140 0.42 0.14 7.52
CA ILE A 140 1.46 -0.83 7.15
C ILE A 140 2.17 -0.25 5.93
N TRP A 141 3.48 -0.04 6.05
CA TRP A 141 4.34 0.51 5.02
C TRP A 141 5.26 -0.57 4.48
N VAL A 142 5.06 -0.97 3.23
CA VAL A 142 5.85 -2.02 2.58
C VAL A 142 6.72 -1.37 1.52
N ASP A 143 8.04 -1.38 1.73
CA ASP A 143 8.97 -0.54 0.99
C ASP A 143 10.43 -0.96 1.23
N ALA A 144 11.32 -0.68 0.30
CA ALA A 144 12.75 -0.73 0.51
C ALA A 144 13.26 0.39 1.43
N HIS A 145 12.57 1.54 1.44
CA HIS A 145 12.92 2.79 2.08
C HIS A 145 12.00 3.11 3.26
N ALA A 146 12.43 4.00 4.15
CA ALA A 146 11.60 4.37 5.30
C ALA A 146 10.73 5.62 5.05
N ASP A 147 11.10 6.44 4.09
CA ASP A 147 10.37 7.64 3.68
C ASP A 147 9.95 8.57 4.84
N ILE A 148 10.80 8.59 5.86
CA ILE A 148 10.58 9.31 7.12
C ILE A 148 11.58 10.46 7.34
N ASN A 149 12.35 10.79 6.33
CA ASN A 149 13.22 11.95 6.40
C ASN A 149 12.44 13.23 6.71
N THR A 150 12.98 14.05 7.59
CA THR A 150 12.55 15.45 7.70
C THR A 150 13.29 16.31 6.67
N PRO A 151 12.90 17.54 6.40
CA PRO A 151 13.67 18.45 5.56
C PRO A 151 15.13 18.62 6.01
N MET A 152 15.40 18.43 7.31
CA MET A 152 16.73 18.60 7.91
C MET A 152 17.59 17.33 7.81
N THR A 153 16.99 16.17 7.57
CA THR A 153 17.72 14.89 7.46
C THR A 153 17.77 14.38 6.03
N SER A 154 16.89 14.86 5.14
CA SER A 154 16.83 14.43 3.75
C SER A 154 18.06 14.88 2.97
N PRO A 155 18.84 13.96 2.37
CA PRO A 155 19.99 14.33 1.56
C PRO A 155 19.60 14.91 0.20
N SER A 156 18.44 14.55 -0.34
CA SER A 156 17.98 14.93 -1.67
C SER A 156 16.98 16.08 -1.67
N GLY A 157 16.26 16.28 -0.59
CA GLY A 157 15.12 17.19 -0.49
C GLY A 157 13.87 16.73 -1.26
N ASN A 158 13.90 15.56 -1.86
CA ASN A 158 12.73 14.99 -2.55
C ASN A 158 11.66 14.59 -1.54
N LEU A 159 10.41 14.94 -1.83
CA LEU A 159 9.29 14.71 -0.90
C LEU A 159 8.80 13.26 -0.88
N HIS A 160 9.13 12.43 -1.90
CA HIS A 160 8.80 11.01 -1.84
C HIS A 160 9.53 10.28 -0.71
N GLY A 161 10.71 10.74 -0.28
CA GLY A 161 11.43 10.20 0.88
C GLY A 161 11.07 10.85 2.23
N GLN A 162 9.97 11.63 2.30
CA GLN A 162 9.62 12.40 3.50
C GLN A 162 8.16 12.21 3.98
N PRO A 163 7.25 11.50 3.27
CA PRO A 163 5.82 11.58 3.54
C PRO A 163 5.46 11.18 4.97
N VAL A 164 6.13 10.19 5.54
CA VAL A 164 5.83 9.71 6.89
C VAL A 164 6.12 10.77 7.94
N ALA A 165 7.15 11.60 7.75
CA ALA A 165 7.47 12.68 8.70
C ALA A 165 6.34 13.72 8.81
N PHE A 166 5.61 13.99 7.72
CA PHE A 166 4.45 14.89 7.72
C PHE A 166 3.28 14.36 8.53
N MET A 167 3.16 13.04 8.69
CA MET A 167 2.03 12.38 9.33
C MET A 167 2.25 12.15 10.83
N LEU A 168 3.50 12.02 11.29
CA LEU A 168 3.82 11.63 12.65
C LEU A 168 3.74 12.79 13.64
N LYS A 169 2.92 12.62 14.69
CA LYS A 169 2.76 13.59 15.79
C LYS A 169 4.06 13.84 16.54
N GLU A 170 4.88 12.80 16.70
CA GLU A 170 6.16 12.86 17.41
C GLU A 170 7.21 13.69 16.68
N LEU A 171 7.02 13.95 15.37
CA LEU A 171 7.89 14.80 14.57
C LEU A 171 7.36 16.22 14.36
N GLN A 172 6.20 16.56 14.91
CA GLN A 172 5.57 17.88 14.70
C GLN A 172 6.51 19.05 14.97
N ASP A 173 7.26 18.99 16.06
CA ASP A 173 8.21 20.04 16.45
C ASP A 173 9.55 19.97 15.70
N LYS A 174 9.72 18.98 14.84
CA LYS A 174 10.91 18.76 14.00
C LYS A 174 10.67 19.13 12.54
N MET A 175 9.41 19.35 12.19
CA MET A 175 9.00 19.75 10.84
C MET A 175 8.81 21.26 10.80
N PRO A 176 9.52 21.99 9.92
CA PRO A 176 9.24 23.41 9.69
C PRO A 176 7.90 23.59 8.97
N ASP A 177 7.36 24.80 8.99
CA ASP A 177 6.18 25.16 8.22
C ASP A 177 6.52 25.15 6.72
N ILE A 178 6.19 24.05 6.05
CA ILE A 178 6.46 23.88 4.62
C ILE A 178 5.37 24.56 3.77
N PRO A 179 5.73 25.44 2.84
CA PRO A 179 4.77 26.08 1.92
C PRO A 179 3.95 25.03 1.15
N GLY A 180 2.64 25.20 1.11
CA GLY A 180 1.72 24.27 0.45
C GLY A 180 1.12 23.19 1.36
N PHE A 181 1.60 23.05 2.61
CA PHE A 181 1.15 22.02 3.55
C PHE A 181 0.35 22.54 4.75
N SER A 182 -0.04 23.82 4.79
CA SER A 182 -0.84 24.39 5.88
C SER A 182 -2.23 23.73 6.08
N TRP A 183 -2.67 22.91 5.13
CA TRP A 183 -3.96 22.21 5.15
C TRP A 183 -3.90 20.92 5.97
N THR A 184 -2.73 20.40 6.30
CA THR A 184 -2.55 19.15 7.04
C THR A 184 -1.86 19.41 8.38
N LYS A 185 -2.12 18.52 9.33
CA LYS A 185 -1.43 18.44 10.62
C LYS A 185 -1.11 16.99 10.90
N PRO A 186 -0.02 16.68 11.61
CA PRO A 186 0.32 15.33 12.00
C PRO A 186 -0.81 14.66 12.78
N PHE A 187 -1.17 13.45 12.40
CA PHE A 187 -2.30 12.70 12.97
C PHE A 187 -1.92 11.29 13.44
N LEU A 188 -0.90 10.69 12.82
CA LEU A 188 -0.44 9.32 13.10
C LEU A 188 0.48 9.32 14.35
N LYS A 189 0.48 8.24 15.10
CA LYS A 189 1.45 7.98 16.17
C LYS A 189 2.43 6.92 15.74
N SER A 190 3.67 6.98 16.20
CA SER A 190 4.73 6.02 15.91
C SER A 190 4.31 4.55 16.14
N ARG A 191 3.52 4.29 17.16
CA ARG A 191 2.99 2.96 17.49
C ARG A 191 1.89 2.44 16.56
N ASP A 192 1.36 3.28 15.70
CA ASP A 192 0.27 2.96 14.76
C ASP A 192 0.81 2.69 13.35
N LEU A 193 2.14 2.57 13.22
CA LEU A 193 2.89 2.35 12.00
C LEU A 193 3.82 1.15 12.16
N VAL A 194 3.88 0.29 11.14
CA VAL A 194 4.88 -0.78 11.02
C VAL A 194 5.43 -0.78 9.60
N TYR A 195 6.76 -0.91 9.48
CA TYR A 195 7.45 -1.06 8.20
C TYR A 195 7.82 -2.51 7.94
N ILE A 196 7.75 -2.93 6.66
CA ILE A 196 8.17 -4.26 6.18
C ILE A 196 8.98 -4.10 4.90
N GLY A 197 10.17 -4.71 4.84
CA GLY A 197 10.99 -4.77 3.63
C GLY A 197 12.17 -3.82 3.59
N LEU A 198 12.40 -3.02 4.63
CA LEU A 198 13.45 -2.00 4.65
C LEU A 198 14.83 -2.58 4.38
N ARG A 199 15.61 -1.92 3.50
CA ARG A 199 16.98 -2.34 3.17
C ARG A 199 17.89 -1.21 2.67
N ASP A 200 17.30 -0.03 2.36
CA ASP A 200 18.04 1.19 2.04
C ASP A 200 17.47 2.36 2.84
N VAL A 201 18.03 2.58 4.01
CA VAL A 201 17.54 3.54 5.00
C VAL A 201 18.64 4.57 5.27
N ASP A 202 18.34 5.84 5.07
CA ASP A 202 19.25 6.94 5.34
C ASP A 202 19.64 7.01 6.83
N PRO A 203 20.85 7.49 7.16
CA PRO A 203 21.28 7.63 8.57
C PRO A 203 20.30 8.45 9.44
N GLY A 204 19.71 9.51 8.87
CA GLY A 204 18.71 10.33 9.56
C GLY A 204 17.43 9.57 9.83
N GLU A 205 16.96 8.79 8.87
CA GLU A 205 15.78 7.92 9.00
C GLU A 205 16.00 6.84 10.06
N HIS A 206 17.15 6.16 10.00
CA HIS A 206 17.49 5.15 10.99
C HIS A 206 17.51 5.73 12.41
N HIS A 207 18.03 6.96 12.58
CA HIS A 207 18.00 7.66 13.85
C HIS A 207 16.57 7.94 14.32
N ILE A 208 15.68 8.39 13.44
CA ILE A 208 14.26 8.66 13.74
C ILE A 208 13.55 7.36 14.14
N LEU A 209 13.68 6.30 13.34
CA LEU A 209 13.05 5.00 13.62
C LEU A 209 13.41 4.48 15.02
N LYS A 210 14.70 4.55 15.39
CA LYS A 210 15.22 4.11 16.69
C LYS A 210 14.72 4.95 17.84
N ASN A 211 14.77 6.29 17.71
CA ASN A 211 14.39 7.19 18.79
C ASN A 211 12.88 7.20 19.07
N LEU A 212 12.07 7.02 18.03
CA LEU A 212 10.62 6.96 18.19
C LEU A 212 10.11 5.55 18.52
N GLY A 213 10.99 4.55 18.53
CA GLY A 213 10.63 3.16 18.78
C GLY A 213 9.63 2.61 17.77
N ILE A 214 9.71 3.09 16.52
CA ILE A 214 8.85 2.60 15.45
C ILE A 214 9.22 1.16 15.15
N GLN A 215 8.20 0.30 15.04
CA GLN A 215 8.42 -1.09 14.66
C GLN A 215 8.72 -1.18 13.17
N TYR A 216 9.80 -1.89 12.83
CA TYR A 216 10.14 -2.16 11.45
C TYR A 216 10.81 -3.53 11.30
N PHE A 217 10.64 -4.12 10.13
CA PHE A 217 11.28 -5.36 9.71
C PHE A 217 12.08 -5.11 8.45
N THR A 218 13.39 -5.28 8.56
CA THR A 218 14.31 -5.25 7.42
C THR A 218 14.23 -6.56 6.65
N MET A 219 14.76 -6.60 5.42
CA MET A 219 14.90 -7.87 4.69
C MET A 219 15.69 -8.90 5.49
N ARG A 220 16.72 -8.47 6.25
CA ARG A 220 17.46 -9.36 7.16
C ARG A 220 16.57 -9.96 8.26
N ASP A 221 15.60 -9.21 8.75
CA ASP A 221 14.66 -9.73 9.75
C ASP A 221 13.70 -10.73 9.12
N ILE A 222 13.29 -10.51 7.87
CA ILE A 222 12.48 -11.47 7.10
C ILE A 222 13.27 -12.76 6.87
N ASP A 223 14.56 -12.70 6.51
CA ASP A 223 15.43 -13.88 6.39
C ASP A 223 15.53 -14.68 7.69
N ARG A 224 15.56 -14.01 8.84
CA ARG A 224 15.72 -14.66 10.16
C ARG A 224 14.44 -15.25 10.70
N LEU A 225 13.32 -14.56 10.51
CA LEU A 225 12.04 -14.88 11.16
C LEU A 225 11.09 -15.63 10.22
N GLY A 226 11.26 -15.42 8.92
CA GLY A 226 10.28 -15.76 7.90
C GLY A 226 9.14 -14.75 7.85
N ILE A 227 8.57 -14.55 6.66
CA ILE A 227 7.49 -13.58 6.43
C ILE A 227 6.25 -13.85 7.27
N GLN A 228 5.94 -15.13 7.55
CA GLN A 228 4.83 -15.51 8.43
C GLN A 228 4.96 -14.85 9.80
N ARG A 229 6.13 -15.00 10.44
CA ARG A 229 6.33 -14.45 11.78
C ARG A 229 6.34 -12.93 11.79
N VAL A 230 6.87 -12.32 10.73
CA VAL A 230 6.82 -10.86 10.54
C VAL A 230 5.37 -10.38 10.50
N MET A 231 4.50 -11.02 9.72
CA MET A 231 3.09 -10.65 9.63
C MET A 231 2.33 -10.91 10.95
N GLU A 232 2.55 -12.04 11.62
CA GLU A 232 1.96 -12.30 12.95
C GLU A 232 2.28 -11.17 13.93
N VAL A 233 3.55 -10.76 14.03
CA VAL A 233 3.97 -9.69 14.94
C VAL A 233 3.43 -8.33 14.50
N THR A 234 3.40 -8.05 13.21
CA THR A 234 2.85 -6.81 12.64
C THR A 234 1.38 -6.65 13.02
N LEU A 235 0.57 -7.67 12.71
CA LEU A 235 -0.87 -7.62 12.95
C LEU A 235 -1.19 -7.62 14.46
N ASP A 236 -0.45 -8.39 15.26
CA ASP A 236 -0.60 -8.36 16.71
C ASP A 236 -0.28 -6.97 17.29
N SER A 237 0.82 -6.36 16.88
CA SER A 237 1.21 -5.01 17.31
C SER A 237 0.15 -3.96 16.99
N LEU A 238 -0.43 -4.02 15.81
CA LEU A 238 -1.37 -3.00 15.32
C LEU A 238 -2.81 -3.26 15.78
N LEU A 239 -3.24 -4.51 15.94
CA LEU A 239 -4.64 -4.89 16.10
C LEU A 239 -5.00 -5.52 17.44
N ALA A 240 -4.01 -5.98 18.25
CA ALA A 240 -4.30 -6.70 19.50
C ALA A 240 -5.13 -5.90 20.52
N ARG A 241 -4.98 -4.58 20.52
CA ARG A 241 -5.72 -3.69 21.44
C ARG A 241 -7.12 -3.34 20.94
N LYS A 242 -7.28 -3.23 19.64
CA LYS A 242 -8.53 -2.83 18.97
C LYS A 242 -8.45 -3.17 17.48
N GLN A 243 -9.50 -3.79 16.95
CA GLN A 243 -9.67 -3.87 15.50
C GLN A 243 -9.92 -2.47 14.95
N ARG A 244 -9.19 -2.10 13.90
CA ARG A 244 -9.23 -0.78 13.28
C ARG A 244 -8.89 -0.86 11.80
N PRO A 245 -9.31 0.12 10.98
CA PRO A 245 -9.03 0.11 9.56
C PRO A 245 -7.52 0.09 9.29
N ILE A 246 -7.12 -0.77 8.35
CA ILE A 246 -5.75 -0.85 7.85
C ILE A 246 -5.63 0.04 6.61
N HIS A 247 -4.61 0.88 6.59
CA HIS A 247 -4.08 1.51 5.39
C HIS A 247 -2.80 0.77 5.00
N LEU A 248 -2.78 0.17 3.83
CA LEU A 248 -1.59 -0.45 3.25
C LEU A 248 -0.96 0.53 2.25
N SER A 249 0.21 1.07 2.54
CA SER A 249 1.01 1.82 1.57
C SER A 249 2.10 0.92 1.04
N PHE A 250 2.00 0.57 -0.24
CA PHE A 250 2.86 -0.41 -0.88
C PHE A 250 3.66 0.25 -2.01
N ASP A 251 4.96 0.41 -1.79
CA ASP A 251 5.89 0.75 -2.85
C ASP A 251 6.29 -0.50 -3.63
N ILE A 252 6.24 -0.42 -4.96
CA ILE A 252 6.58 -1.56 -5.81
C ILE A 252 8.06 -1.95 -5.70
N ASP A 253 8.93 -1.01 -5.29
CA ASP A 253 10.36 -1.26 -5.09
C ASP A 253 10.67 -2.07 -3.82
N ALA A 254 9.67 -2.36 -2.98
CA ALA A 254 9.77 -3.34 -1.92
C ALA A 254 10.17 -4.71 -2.47
N PHE A 255 9.72 -5.05 -3.68
CA PHE A 255 10.15 -6.25 -4.37
C PHE A 255 11.59 -6.16 -4.87
N ASP A 256 12.19 -7.32 -5.06
CA ASP A 256 13.50 -7.39 -5.72
C ASP A 256 13.42 -6.84 -7.15
N PRO A 257 14.45 -6.09 -7.64
CA PRO A 257 14.45 -5.54 -9.00
C PRO A 257 14.34 -6.57 -10.11
N SER A 258 14.59 -7.84 -9.83
CA SER A 258 14.34 -8.93 -10.77
C SER A 258 12.86 -9.16 -11.05
N LEU A 259 11.97 -8.74 -10.15
CA LEU A 259 10.51 -8.83 -10.26
C LEU A 259 9.87 -7.50 -10.65
N ALA A 260 10.36 -6.40 -10.07
CA ALA A 260 9.85 -5.04 -10.30
C ALA A 260 10.96 -4.12 -10.88
N PRO A 261 11.41 -4.35 -12.12
CA PRO A 261 12.51 -3.56 -12.71
C PRO A 261 12.10 -2.13 -13.11
N ALA A 262 10.81 -1.84 -13.29
CA ALA A 262 10.33 -0.55 -13.76
C ALA A 262 9.90 0.34 -12.58
N THR A 263 10.87 0.74 -11.75
CA THR A 263 10.69 1.65 -10.61
C THR A 263 11.83 2.65 -10.50
N GLY A 264 11.63 3.68 -9.67
CA GLY A 264 12.55 4.81 -9.53
C GLY A 264 13.82 4.49 -8.75
N THR A 265 13.72 3.81 -7.65
CA THR A 265 14.80 3.57 -6.67
C THR A 265 14.97 2.07 -6.35
N PRO A 266 15.28 1.24 -7.35
CA PRO A 266 15.40 -0.20 -7.15
C PRO A 266 16.59 -0.54 -6.26
N VAL A 267 16.39 -1.43 -5.28
CA VAL A 267 17.43 -1.92 -4.36
C VAL A 267 17.43 -3.45 -4.39
N ASN A 268 18.60 -4.06 -4.58
CA ASN A 268 18.76 -5.51 -4.62
C ASN A 268 18.44 -6.17 -3.27
N GLY A 269 18.00 -7.42 -3.32
CA GLY A 269 17.69 -8.20 -2.11
C GLY A 269 16.32 -7.87 -1.52
N GLY A 270 15.34 -7.52 -2.37
CA GLY A 270 13.97 -7.23 -2.00
C GLY A 270 13.10 -8.45 -1.77
N LEU A 271 11.82 -8.20 -1.52
CA LEU A 271 10.82 -9.25 -1.35
C LEU A 271 10.77 -10.15 -2.59
N THR A 272 10.64 -11.44 -2.34
CA THR A 272 10.23 -12.40 -3.37
C THR A 272 8.74 -12.23 -3.65
N TYR A 273 8.28 -12.75 -4.80
CA TYR A 273 6.85 -12.79 -5.11
C TYR A 273 6.02 -13.42 -3.98
N ARG A 274 6.51 -14.55 -3.44
CA ARG A 274 5.82 -15.28 -2.37
C ARG A 274 5.68 -14.47 -1.09
N GLU A 275 6.69 -13.72 -0.72
CA GLU A 275 6.68 -12.88 0.48
C GLU A 275 5.75 -11.69 0.34
N GLY A 276 5.82 -10.99 -0.79
CA GLY A 276 4.95 -9.85 -1.05
C GLY A 276 3.47 -10.23 -1.11
N ILE A 277 3.14 -11.34 -1.78
CA ILE A 277 1.76 -11.83 -1.84
C ILE A 277 1.30 -12.38 -0.47
N TYR A 278 2.18 -13.00 0.32
CA TYR A 278 1.83 -13.42 1.68
C TYR A 278 1.44 -12.23 2.58
N ILE A 279 2.14 -11.12 2.48
CA ILE A 279 1.79 -9.88 3.22
C ILE A 279 0.35 -9.46 2.89
N THR A 280 0.00 -9.41 1.63
CA THR A 280 -1.32 -8.95 1.18
C THR A 280 -2.44 -9.93 1.52
N GLU A 281 -2.19 -11.24 1.40
CA GLU A 281 -3.13 -12.28 1.83
C GLU A 281 -3.43 -12.18 3.34
N GLU A 282 -2.41 -12.01 4.18
CA GLU A 282 -2.61 -11.88 5.63
C GLU A 282 -3.37 -10.59 6.00
N ILE A 283 -3.13 -9.49 5.28
CA ILE A 283 -3.91 -8.26 5.47
C ILE A 283 -5.37 -8.48 5.07
N ASN A 284 -5.62 -9.11 3.92
CA ASN A 284 -6.99 -9.45 3.50
C ASN A 284 -7.71 -10.34 4.51
N ASN A 285 -7.02 -11.34 5.08
CA ASN A 285 -7.55 -12.27 6.07
C ASN A 285 -8.05 -11.56 7.35
N THR A 286 -7.50 -10.39 7.67
CA THR A 286 -8.02 -9.58 8.81
C THR A 286 -9.41 -9.06 8.56
N GLY A 287 -9.77 -8.91 7.31
CA GLY A 287 -11.01 -8.26 6.91
C GLY A 287 -11.04 -6.74 7.22
N LEU A 288 -9.92 -6.08 7.50
CA LEU A 288 -9.84 -4.69 7.94
C LEU A 288 -9.18 -3.75 6.93
N LEU A 289 -8.74 -4.23 5.77
CA LEU A 289 -8.20 -3.37 4.71
C LEU A 289 -9.24 -2.34 4.28
N SER A 290 -8.91 -1.07 4.36
CA SER A 290 -9.76 0.05 3.98
C SER A 290 -9.20 0.84 2.80
N VAL A 291 -7.88 1.05 2.77
CA VAL A 291 -7.19 1.73 1.67
C VAL A 291 -5.92 0.98 1.35
N ILE A 292 -5.64 0.81 0.06
CA ILE A 292 -4.33 0.41 -0.44
C ILE A 292 -3.81 1.50 -1.39
N ASP A 293 -2.60 1.97 -1.14
CA ASP A 293 -1.80 2.74 -2.08
C ASP A 293 -0.84 1.80 -2.79
N LEU A 294 -0.80 1.83 -4.11
CA LEU A 294 0.25 1.21 -4.90
C LEU A 294 0.99 2.29 -5.68
N VAL A 295 2.29 2.43 -5.41
CA VAL A 295 3.09 3.57 -5.86
C VAL A 295 4.40 3.15 -6.53
N GLU A 296 5.07 4.13 -7.14
CA GLU A 296 6.42 4.06 -7.75
C GLU A 296 6.54 3.11 -8.96
N VAL A 297 5.43 2.63 -9.55
CA VAL A 297 5.48 1.98 -10.86
C VAL A 297 5.84 3.04 -11.92
N ASN A 298 7.02 2.91 -12.51
CA ASN A 298 7.54 3.90 -13.47
C ASN A 298 7.78 3.29 -14.86
N PRO A 299 6.81 3.36 -15.76
CA PRO A 299 6.92 2.78 -17.11
C PRO A 299 8.08 3.35 -17.95
N ALA A 300 8.51 4.59 -17.68
CA ALA A 300 9.60 5.21 -18.42
C ALA A 300 11.00 4.64 -18.05
N LEU A 301 11.10 3.91 -16.95
CA LEU A 301 12.35 3.33 -16.48
C LEU A 301 12.49 1.84 -16.79
N GLY A 302 11.47 1.21 -17.35
CA GLY A 302 11.58 -0.16 -17.87
C GLY A 302 12.51 -0.21 -19.09
N ALA A 303 13.59 -0.99 -18.97
CA ALA A 303 14.58 -1.11 -20.06
C ALA A 303 13.99 -1.71 -21.36
N LYS A 304 12.89 -2.43 -21.25
CA LYS A 304 12.12 -3.07 -22.31
C LYS A 304 10.64 -3.09 -21.98
N PRO A 305 9.73 -3.20 -22.96
CA PRO A 305 8.29 -3.31 -22.70
C PRO A 305 7.92 -4.42 -21.70
N GLU A 306 8.59 -5.57 -21.77
CA GLU A 306 8.35 -6.71 -20.90
C GLU A 306 8.67 -6.40 -19.42
N ALA A 307 9.63 -5.52 -19.18
CA ALA A 307 9.96 -5.06 -17.83
C ALA A 307 8.85 -4.18 -17.24
N VAL A 308 8.23 -3.35 -18.07
CA VAL A 308 7.08 -2.54 -17.69
C VAL A 308 5.87 -3.42 -17.42
N GLU A 309 5.58 -4.35 -18.31
CA GLU A 309 4.49 -5.32 -18.20
C GLU A 309 4.63 -6.18 -16.93
N ALA A 310 5.83 -6.71 -16.67
CA ALA A 310 6.10 -7.51 -15.47
C ALA A 310 5.85 -6.71 -14.19
N THR A 311 6.33 -5.46 -14.11
CA THR A 311 6.13 -4.60 -12.94
C THR A 311 4.67 -4.22 -12.74
N ALA A 312 3.96 -3.87 -13.83
CA ALA A 312 2.54 -3.53 -13.78
C ALA A 312 1.66 -4.73 -13.41
N SER A 313 1.97 -5.92 -13.98
CA SER A 313 1.26 -7.17 -13.63
C SER A 313 1.48 -7.56 -12.17
N LEU A 314 2.71 -7.40 -11.64
CA LEU A 314 3.00 -7.62 -10.24
C LEU A 314 2.19 -6.66 -9.34
N ALA A 315 2.05 -5.40 -9.76
CA ALA A 315 1.21 -4.43 -9.07
C ALA A 315 -0.27 -4.87 -9.02
N VAL A 316 -0.78 -5.41 -10.14
CA VAL A 316 -2.13 -5.98 -10.19
C VAL A 316 -2.27 -7.17 -9.25
N ASP A 317 -1.27 -8.06 -9.19
CA ASP A 317 -1.29 -9.22 -8.30
C ASP A 317 -1.30 -8.79 -6.81
N VAL A 318 -0.53 -7.77 -6.42
CA VAL A 318 -0.53 -7.18 -5.08
C VAL A 318 -1.91 -6.65 -4.71
N ILE A 319 -2.54 -5.88 -5.59
CA ILE A 319 -3.87 -5.31 -5.36
C ILE A 319 -4.91 -6.42 -5.26
N ALA A 320 -4.93 -7.35 -6.22
CA ALA A 320 -5.90 -8.43 -6.26
C ALA A 320 -5.79 -9.36 -5.04
N SER A 321 -4.56 -9.68 -4.62
CA SER A 321 -4.30 -10.48 -3.42
C SER A 321 -4.75 -9.74 -2.14
N SER A 322 -4.53 -8.42 -2.06
CA SER A 322 -5.03 -7.60 -0.95
C SER A 322 -6.57 -7.60 -0.85
N LEU A 323 -7.25 -7.95 -1.94
CA LEU A 323 -8.71 -7.98 -2.07
C LEU A 323 -9.27 -9.42 -2.15
N GLY A 324 -8.45 -10.43 -1.88
CA GLY A 324 -8.92 -11.80 -1.68
C GLY A 324 -8.59 -12.80 -2.78
N GLN A 325 -7.81 -12.42 -3.80
CA GLN A 325 -7.25 -13.40 -4.71
C GLN A 325 -6.25 -14.28 -3.95
N THR A 326 -6.46 -15.59 -3.99
CA THR A 326 -5.57 -16.57 -3.35
C THR A 326 -4.62 -17.20 -4.35
N ARG A 327 -3.50 -17.76 -3.86
CA ARG A 327 -2.54 -18.53 -4.66
C ARG A 327 -2.97 -19.97 -4.93
N GLU A 328 -4.10 -20.38 -4.44
CA GLU A 328 -4.65 -21.73 -4.64
C GLU A 328 -5.49 -21.85 -5.93
N GLY A 329 -5.59 -20.76 -6.69
CA GLY A 329 -6.40 -20.67 -7.90
C GLY A 329 -7.79 -20.10 -7.64
N ALA A 330 -8.68 -20.21 -8.63
CA ALA A 330 -10.05 -19.75 -8.48
C ALA A 330 -10.90 -20.81 -7.76
N HIS A 331 -11.65 -20.37 -6.76
CA HIS A 331 -12.57 -21.20 -5.98
C HIS A 331 -14.02 -20.71 -6.21
N PRO A 332 -14.61 -20.97 -7.40
CA PRO A 332 -16.01 -20.63 -7.61
C PRO A 332 -16.88 -21.40 -6.62
N SER A 333 -17.89 -20.75 -6.09
CA SER A 333 -18.89 -21.43 -5.26
C SER A 333 -19.57 -22.52 -6.09
N MET A 334 -19.52 -23.75 -5.64
CA MET A 334 -20.19 -24.89 -6.24
C MET A 334 -21.02 -25.57 -5.16
N ASP A 335 -22.32 -25.66 -5.39
CA ASP A 335 -23.25 -26.28 -4.43
C ASP A 335 -23.08 -27.81 -4.42
N GLU A 336 -22.70 -28.40 -5.57
CA GLU A 336 -22.50 -29.83 -5.72
C GLU A 336 -21.34 -30.11 -6.70
N ILE A 337 -20.68 -31.26 -6.52
CA ILE A 337 -19.73 -31.78 -7.52
C ILE A 337 -20.53 -32.15 -8.77
N PRO A 338 -20.23 -31.58 -9.96
CA PRO A 338 -20.96 -31.91 -11.16
C PRO A 338 -20.91 -33.39 -11.48
N ALA A 339 -22.06 -34.00 -11.63
CA ALA A 339 -22.18 -35.39 -12.10
C ALA A 339 -21.92 -35.47 -13.62
N VAL A 340 -21.43 -36.62 -14.07
CA VAL A 340 -21.33 -36.92 -15.51
C VAL A 340 -22.74 -36.89 -16.09
N LYS A 341 -22.98 -36.02 -17.06
CA LYS A 341 -24.21 -36.09 -17.85
C LYS A 341 -24.15 -37.35 -18.67
N GLU A 342 -24.96 -38.36 -18.35
CA GLU A 342 -25.18 -39.51 -19.24
C GLU A 342 -25.85 -38.96 -20.53
N ASP A 343 -25.11 -38.93 -21.64
CA ASP A 343 -25.67 -38.72 -22.96
C ASP A 343 -26.56 -39.90 -23.30
N THR A 344 -27.83 -39.80 -22.94
CA THR A 344 -28.86 -40.79 -23.23
C THR A 344 -29.21 -40.85 -24.73
N GLU A 345 -28.56 -40.14 -25.61
CA GLU A 345 -28.84 -40.14 -27.08
C GLU A 345 -28.02 -41.14 -27.89
N GLN A 346 -27.01 -41.83 -27.31
CA GLN A 346 -26.20 -42.80 -28.11
C GLN A 346 -26.60 -44.26 -27.92
N LEU A 347 -27.71 -44.58 -27.25
CA LEU A 347 -28.19 -45.96 -27.11
C LEU A 347 -29.52 -46.24 -27.87
N ARG A 348 -29.75 -45.54 -28.95
CA ARG A 348 -30.83 -45.88 -29.93
C ARG A 348 -30.23 -46.03 -31.31
N LEU A 349 -29.50 -47.14 -31.54
CA LEU A 349 -29.25 -47.77 -32.81
C LEU A 349 -29.47 -49.29 -32.68
#